data_bfb792e31b162747407e3cffc86fc9da
#
_entry.id   bfb792e31b162747407e3cffc86fc9da
#
_cell.length_a   1.000
_cell.length_b   1.000
_cell.length_c   1.000
_cell.angle_alpha   90.00
_cell.angle_beta   90.00
_cell.angle_gamma   90.00
#
_symmetry.space_group_name_H-M   'P 1'
#
loop_
_entity.id
_entity.type
_entity.pdbx_description
1 polymer ?
#
loop_
_entity_poly.entity_id
_entity_poly.type
_entity_poly.pdbx_seq_one_letter_code
_entity_poly.pdbx_strand_id
1 'polypeptide(L)'
;MITPPKNPALGFTLLEILVALIIFGLMSVISFRGLSSVAQSRAHLAQENRKWSEVALLFARLEQDLSMLANRPVRDAANLNAAPLVAKSILQSESDTQLSFTRMGLPDQGNVLAAPTRCGYRLQGERVEQLIWPATDAAPRTIPTVNLLMENVAAVEFTYLDSTGTWHSRWPLPDSDMVFPAAVQMVLDLKSGERITRLFALPALQ
;
A
#
# COMPACT_ATOMS: atom_id res chain seq x y z
N MET A 1 81.31 35.94 -20.74
CA MET A 1 79.98 36.21 -20.19
C MET A 1 79.01 35.96 -21.31
N ILE A 2 78.31 34.81 -21.33
CA ILE A 2 77.36 34.39 -22.35
C ILE A 2 75.96 34.66 -21.84
N THR A 3 75.27 35.65 -22.41
CA THR A 3 73.86 35.92 -22.08
C THR A 3 72.95 34.84 -22.68
N PRO A 4 72.04 34.20 -21.92
CA PRO A 4 71.14 33.21 -22.47
C PRO A 4 70.09 33.92 -23.39
N PRO A 5 69.62 33.24 -24.46
CA PRO A 5 68.60 33.80 -25.33
C PRO A 5 67.28 33.99 -24.62
N LYS A 6 66.73 35.17 -24.71
CA LYS A 6 65.39 35.54 -24.28
C LYS A 6 64.39 34.86 -25.20
N ASN A 7 63.72 33.78 -24.72
CA ASN A 7 62.60 33.19 -25.43
C ASN A 7 61.48 34.23 -25.55
N PRO A 8 60.96 34.50 -26.75
CA PRO A 8 59.74 35.35 -26.85
C PRO A 8 58.54 34.65 -26.21
N ALA A 9 57.94 35.32 -25.26
CA ALA A 9 56.68 34.90 -24.71
C ALA A 9 55.60 35.03 -25.82
N LEU A 10 55.16 33.92 -26.40
CA LEU A 10 54.02 33.86 -27.31
C LEU A 10 52.75 34.19 -26.53
N GLY A 11 52.17 35.34 -26.78
CA GLY A 11 50.88 35.75 -26.25
C GLY A 11 49.73 34.98 -26.91
N PHE A 12 48.66 34.72 -26.16
CA PHE A 12 47.43 34.11 -26.68
C PHE A 12 46.78 35.01 -27.76
N THR A 13 46.31 34.42 -28.85
CA THR A 13 45.55 35.12 -29.87
C THR A 13 44.09 35.26 -29.44
N LEU A 14 43.42 36.33 -29.88
CA LEU A 14 42.01 36.56 -29.63
C LEU A 14 41.14 35.42 -30.18
N LEU A 15 41.54 34.83 -31.30
CA LEU A 15 40.90 33.67 -31.93
C LEU A 15 40.96 32.43 -31.02
N GLU A 16 42.08 32.17 -30.36
CA GLU A 16 42.31 31.01 -29.49
C GLU A 16 41.41 31.08 -28.26
N ILE A 17 41.25 32.27 -27.66
CA ILE A 17 40.31 32.50 -26.55
C ILE A 17 38.87 32.29 -27.01
N LEU A 18 38.49 32.77 -28.20
CA LEU A 18 37.15 32.61 -28.73
C LEU A 18 36.80 31.13 -28.96
N VAL A 19 37.71 30.35 -29.56
CA VAL A 19 37.54 28.92 -29.78
C VAL A 19 37.43 28.18 -28.43
N ALA A 20 38.29 28.53 -27.48
CA ALA A 20 38.25 27.93 -26.14
C ALA A 20 36.92 28.19 -25.44
N LEU A 21 36.35 29.39 -25.53
CA LEU A 21 35.04 29.74 -24.95
C LEU A 21 33.90 28.98 -25.64
N ILE A 22 33.95 28.78 -26.97
CA ILE A 22 32.95 27.98 -27.69
C ILE A 22 32.97 26.51 -27.19
N ILE A 23 34.15 25.91 -27.12
CA ILE A 23 34.33 24.53 -26.67
C ILE A 23 33.85 24.41 -25.21
N PHE A 24 34.24 25.34 -24.34
CA PHE A 24 33.80 25.36 -22.96
C PHE A 24 32.27 25.50 -22.84
N GLY A 25 31.66 26.38 -23.64
CA GLY A 25 30.22 26.54 -23.71
C GLY A 25 29.49 25.25 -24.11
N LEU A 26 30.00 24.56 -25.16
CA LEU A 26 29.44 23.28 -25.60
C LEU A 26 29.57 22.20 -24.51
N MET A 27 30.73 22.07 -23.88
CA MET A 27 30.95 21.12 -22.79
C MET A 27 30.03 21.40 -21.60
N SER A 28 29.82 22.67 -21.26
CA SER A 28 28.92 23.08 -20.18
C SER A 28 27.48 22.66 -20.47
N VAL A 29 27.00 22.87 -21.71
CA VAL A 29 25.64 22.46 -22.11
C VAL A 29 25.45 20.93 -22.04
N ILE A 30 26.43 20.17 -22.53
CA ILE A 30 26.39 18.71 -22.52
C ILE A 30 26.38 18.19 -21.06
N SER A 31 27.26 18.74 -20.23
CA SER A 31 27.34 18.37 -18.79
C SER A 31 26.06 18.70 -18.07
N PHE A 32 25.45 19.85 -18.30
CA PHE A 32 24.17 20.24 -17.68
C PHE A 32 23.04 19.33 -18.13
N ARG A 33 22.92 18.97 -19.41
CA ARG A 33 21.93 18.04 -19.93
C ARG A 33 22.10 16.64 -19.32
N GLY A 34 23.32 16.15 -19.20
CA GLY A 34 23.61 14.88 -18.56
C GLY A 34 23.16 14.85 -17.09
N LEU A 35 23.49 15.89 -16.32
CA LEU A 35 23.09 16.01 -14.92
C LEU A 35 21.57 16.11 -14.76
N SER A 36 20.90 16.90 -15.61
CA SER A 36 19.45 17.04 -15.61
C SER A 36 18.74 15.71 -15.89
N SER A 37 19.23 14.93 -16.85
CA SER A 37 18.69 13.61 -17.19
C SER A 37 18.81 12.63 -16.00
N VAL A 38 19.94 12.60 -15.30
CA VAL A 38 20.14 11.79 -14.10
C VAL A 38 19.19 12.21 -12.98
N ALA A 39 19.03 13.52 -12.77
CA ALA A 39 18.12 14.03 -11.75
C ALA A 39 16.65 13.64 -12.02
N GLN A 40 16.20 13.74 -13.27
CA GLN A 40 14.86 13.32 -13.69
C GLN A 40 14.65 11.81 -13.51
N SER A 41 15.63 11.00 -13.92
CA SER A 41 15.57 9.54 -13.73
C SER A 41 15.49 9.15 -12.27
N ARG A 42 16.23 9.80 -11.37
CA ARG A 42 16.15 9.58 -9.93
C ARG A 42 14.79 9.96 -9.36
N ALA A 43 14.20 11.07 -9.78
CA ALA A 43 12.88 11.49 -9.34
C ALA A 43 11.80 10.47 -9.74
N HIS A 44 11.86 9.98 -10.98
CA HIS A 44 10.93 8.95 -11.46
C HIS A 44 11.07 7.63 -10.69
N LEU A 45 12.30 7.15 -10.48
CA LEU A 45 12.55 5.94 -9.68
C LEU A 45 12.09 6.10 -8.23
N ALA A 46 12.26 7.27 -7.63
CA ALA A 46 11.78 7.53 -6.27
C ALA A 46 10.24 7.46 -6.18
N GLN A 47 9.54 7.96 -7.19
CA GLN A 47 8.08 7.90 -7.26
C GLN A 47 7.59 6.45 -7.43
N GLU A 48 8.21 5.67 -8.32
CA GLU A 48 7.88 4.26 -8.51
C GLU A 48 8.16 3.45 -7.23
N ASN A 49 9.30 3.65 -6.59
CA ASN A 49 9.65 2.98 -5.34
C ASN A 49 8.63 3.30 -4.23
N ARG A 50 8.16 4.55 -4.14
CA ARG A 50 7.14 4.93 -3.17
C ARG A 50 5.83 4.18 -3.42
N LYS A 51 5.34 4.15 -4.66
CA LYS A 51 4.14 3.41 -5.05
C LYS A 51 4.22 1.93 -4.63
N TRP A 52 5.32 1.26 -4.97
CA TRP A 52 5.50 -0.16 -4.63
C TRP A 52 5.66 -0.40 -3.12
N SER A 53 6.24 0.55 -2.40
CA SER A 53 6.33 0.49 -0.93
C SER A 53 4.95 0.63 -0.28
N GLU A 54 4.08 1.49 -0.80
CA GLU A 54 2.68 1.63 -0.33
C GLU A 54 1.89 0.34 -0.58
N VAL A 55 2.03 -0.29 -1.75
CA VAL A 55 1.43 -1.60 -2.06
C VAL A 55 1.93 -2.68 -1.10
N ALA A 56 3.24 -2.75 -0.89
CA ALA A 56 3.83 -3.74 0.02
C ALA A 56 3.35 -3.55 1.46
N LEU A 57 3.25 -2.30 1.92
CA LEU A 57 2.76 -1.97 3.26
C LEU A 57 1.28 -2.34 3.42
N LEU A 58 0.43 -2.07 2.42
CA LEU A 58 -0.97 -2.46 2.41
C LEU A 58 -1.12 -3.98 2.59
N PHE A 59 -0.40 -4.77 1.78
CA PHE A 59 -0.46 -6.22 1.86
C PHE A 59 0.11 -6.76 3.18
N ALA A 60 1.23 -6.22 3.66
CA ALA A 60 1.81 -6.61 4.94
C ALA A 60 0.85 -6.32 6.11
N ARG A 61 0.15 -5.19 6.05
CA ARG A 61 -0.85 -4.83 7.06
C ARG A 61 -2.03 -5.78 7.05
N LEU A 62 -2.58 -6.10 5.87
CA LEU A 62 -3.68 -7.05 5.75
C LEU A 62 -3.25 -8.46 6.20
N GLU A 63 -2.05 -8.92 5.81
CA GLU A 63 -1.49 -10.21 6.24
C GLU A 63 -1.34 -10.30 7.76
N GLN A 64 -0.81 -9.25 8.38
CA GLN A 64 -0.69 -9.15 9.83
C GLN A 64 -2.07 -9.23 10.51
N ASP A 65 -3.05 -8.47 10.02
CA ASP A 65 -4.38 -8.46 10.61
C ASP A 65 -5.10 -9.81 10.43
N LEU A 66 -4.96 -10.46 9.27
CA LEU A 66 -5.52 -11.79 9.00
C LEU A 66 -4.82 -12.90 9.80
N SER A 67 -3.53 -12.76 10.09
CA SER A 67 -2.80 -13.75 10.92
C SER A 67 -3.27 -13.76 12.38
N MET A 68 -3.92 -12.68 12.83
CA MET A 68 -4.42 -12.52 14.19
C MET A 68 -5.94 -12.75 14.29
N LEU A 69 -6.56 -13.40 13.32
CA LEU A 69 -8.00 -13.69 13.34
C LEU A 69 -8.43 -14.34 14.66
N ALA A 70 -9.58 -13.94 15.15
CA ALA A 70 -10.19 -14.47 16.36
C ALA A 70 -11.60 -15.02 16.05
N ASN A 71 -11.89 -16.24 16.49
CA ASN A 71 -13.21 -16.84 16.39
C ASN A 71 -14.13 -16.21 17.44
N ARG A 72 -14.44 -14.93 17.27
CA ARG A 72 -15.38 -14.21 18.13
C ARG A 72 -16.44 -13.54 17.28
N PRO A 73 -17.68 -14.04 17.30
CA PRO A 73 -18.84 -13.34 16.75
C PRO A 73 -18.98 -11.96 17.38
N VAL A 74 -19.50 -11.02 16.64
CA VAL A 74 -19.74 -9.65 17.09
C VAL A 74 -21.22 -9.32 17.00
N ARG A 75 -21.68 -8.36 17.80
CA ARG A 75 -22.99 -7.76 17.60
C ARG A 75 -22.85 -6.53 16.71
N ASP A 76 -23.63 -6.53 15.64
CA ASP A 76 -23.71 -5.37 14.77
C ASP A 76 -24.60 -4.26 15.37
N ALA A 77 -24.68 -3.13 14.66
CA ALA A 77 -25.49 -1.99 15.11
C ALA A 77 -26.98 -2.30 15.23
N ALA A 78 -27.48 -3.35 14.60
CA ALA A 78 -28.86 -3.85 14.71
C ALA A 78 -29.03 -4.88 15.85
N ASN A 79 -28.00 -5.07 16.70
CA ASN A 79 -27.96 -6.07 17.77
C ASN A 79 -28.09 -7.53 17.29
N LEU A 80 -27.76 -7.78 16.02
CA LEU A 80 -27.72 -9.10 15.42
C LEU A 80 -26.31 -9.69 15.53
N ASN A 81 -26.25 -11.00 15.75
CA ASN A 81 -24.96 -11.69 15.73
C ASN A 81 -24.40 -11.74 14.31
N ALA A 82 -23.26 -11.11 14.11
CA ALA A 82 -22.50 -11.18 12.86
C ALA A 82 -21.33 -12.18 13.00
N ALA A 83 -21.02 -12.87 11.92
CA ALA A 83 -19.92 -13.82 11.89
C ALA A 83 -18.58 -13.12 12.20
N PRO A 84 -17.60 -13.87 12.73
CA PRO A 84 -16.25 -13.34 12.98
C PRO A 84 -15.58 -12.74 11.74
N LEU A 85 -15.87 -13.29 10.55
CA LEU A 85 -15.46 -12.74 9.26
C LEU A 85 -16.69 -12.54 8.38
N VAL A 86 -16.85 -11.33 7.85
CA VAL A 86 -17.94 -10.97 6.94
C VAL A 86 -17.34 -10.26 5.73
N ALA A 87 -17.74 -10.73 4.57
CA ALA A 87 -17.36 -10.18 3.28
C ALA A 87 -18.58 -9.78 2.47
N LYS A 88 -18.59 -8.55 1.98
CA LYS A 88 -19.66 -7.97 1.19
C LYS A 88 -19.13 -7.51 -0.16
N SER A 89 -19.81 -7.88 -1.23
CA SER A 89 -19.49 -7.37 -2.58
C SER A 89 -20.06 -5.97 -2.83
N ILE A 90 -21.12 -5.59 -2.09
CA ILE A 90 -21.82 -4.31 -2.26
C ILE A 90 -21.82 -3.58 -0.93
N LEU A 91 -21.35 -2.34 -0.93
CA LEU A 91 -21.37 -1.44 0.22
C LEU A 91 -22.66 -0.60 0.16
N GLN A 92 -23.41 -0.56 1.25
CA GLN A 92 -24.70 0.14 1.34
C GLN A 92 -24.61 1.42 2.19
N SER A 93 -23.57 1.56 3.00
CA SER A 93 -23.36 2.70 3.88
C SER A 93 -21.89 3.13 3.96
N GLU A 94 -21.65 4.34 4.44
CA GLU A 94 -20.30 4.88 4.66
C GLU A 94 -19.47 4.09 5.69
N SER A 95 -20.12 3.32 6.57
CA SER A 95 -19.43 2.45 7.54
C SER A 95 -19.26 1.03 7.05
N ASP A 96 -19.78 0.67 5.88
CA ASP A 96 -19.64 -0.66 5.30
C ASP A 96 -18.22 -0.92 4.81
N THR A 97 -17.83 -2.19 4.88
CA THR A 97 -16.52 -2.69 4.45
C THR A 97 -16.70 -3.86 3.51
N GLN A 98 -15.80 -3.97 2.52
CA GLN A 98 -15.78 -5.12 1.61
C GLN A 98 -15.33 -6.40 2.34
N LEU A 99 -14.42 -6.26 3.30
CA LEU A 99 -13.97 -7.33 4.19
C LEU A 99 -13.95 -6.79 5.61
N SER A 100 -14.57 -7.48 6.56
CA SER A 100 -14.45 -7.18 7.99
C SER A 100 -14.32 -8.45 8.80
N PHE A 101 -13.52 -8.39 9.86
CA PHE A 101 -13.26 -9.55 10.73
C PHE A 101 -12.86 -9.10 12.13
N THR A 102 -12.97 -10.04 13.06
CA THR A 102 -12.46 -9.87 14.41
C THR A 102 -11.04 -10.40 14.48
N ARG A 103 -10.12 -9.60 15.02
CA ARG A 103 -8.75 -10.00 15.28
C ARG A 103 -8.40 -9.78 16.75
N MET A 104 -7.39 -10.49 17.24
CA MET A 104 -6.78 -10.15 18.52
C MET A 104 -6.14 -8.76 18.42
N GLY A 105 -6.31 -7.94 19.44
CA GLY A 105 -5.65 -6.64 19.50
C GLY A 105 -4.13 -6.78 19.60
N LEU A 106 -3.41 -5.74 19.21
CA LEU A 106 -1.98 -5.67 19.53
C LEU A 106 -1.84 -5.41 21.04
N PRO A 107 -0.86 -6.03 21.72
CA PRO A 107 -0.56 -5.69 23.10
C PRO A 107 -0.28 -4.19 23.19
N ASP A 108 -1.10 -3.47 23.96
CA ASP A 108 -0.81 -2.08 24.28
C ASP A 108 0.18 -2.03 25.44
N GLN A 109 0.99 -0.96 25.51
CA GLN A 109 2.04 -0.82 26.51
C GLN A 109 1.48 -1.00 27.93
N GLY A 110 1.70 -2.20 28.49
CA GLY A 110 1.33 -2.56 29.85
C GLY A 110 0.14 -3.52 30.01
N ASN A 111 -0.59 -3.90 28.97
CA ASN A 111 -1.68 -4.85 29.04
C ASN A 111 -1.33 -6.13 28.26
N VAL A 112 -1.10 -7.23 28.98
CA VAL A 112 -0.66 -8.53 28.43
C VAL A 112 -1.78 -9.23 27.63
N LEU A 113 -3.04 -8.81 27.80
CA LEU A 113 -4.20 -9.36 27.12
C LEU A 113 -4.79 -8.28 26.19
N ALA A 114 -4.40 -8.35 24.94
CA ALA A 114 -4.97 -7.50 23.90
C ALA A 114 -6.44 -7.87 23.66
N ALA A 115 -7.35 -6.93 23.91
CA ALA A 115 -8.78 -7.15 23.68
C ALA A 115 -9.03 -7.40 22.17
N PRO A 116 -9.95 -8.33 21.83
CA PRO A 116 -10.37 -8.51 20.44
C PRO A 116 -10.89 -7.20 19.85
N THR A 117 -10.53 -6.92 18.61
CA THR A 117 -10.87 -5.67 17.91
C THR A 117 -11.52 -6.02 16.59
N ARG A 118 -12.59 -5.32 16.21
CA ARG A 118 -13.19 -5.42 14.89
C ARG A 118 -12.40 -4.56 13.92
N CYS A 119 -12.00 -5.15 12.79
CA CYS A 119 -11.24 -4.50 11.73
C CYS A 119 -11.98 -4.68 10.40
N GLY A 120 -11.87 -3.72 9.51
CA GLY A 120 -12.45 -3.81 8.17
C GLY A 120 -11.62 -3.09 7.12
N TYR A 121 -11.78 -3.50 5.88
CA TYR A 121 -11.12 -2.94 4.71
C TYR A 121 -12.15 -2.56 3.66
N ARG A 122 -11.97 -1.39 3.06
CA ARG A 122 -12.82 -0.91 1.97
C ARG A 122 -12.07 -0.07 0.96
N LEU A 123 -12.60 -0.01 -0.24
CA LEU A 123 -12.29 1.02 -1.21
C LEU A 123 -13.37 2.09 -1.12
N GLN A 124 -13.01 3.33 -0.79
CA GLN A 124 -13.90 4.48 -0.82
C GLN A 124 -13.36 5.53 -1.80
N GLY A 125 -14.08 5.73 -2.91
CA GLY A 125 -13.54 6.50 -4.04
C GLY A 125 -12.32 5.79 -4.63
N GLU A 126 -11.15 6.41 -4.46
CA GLU A 126 -9.86 5.89 -4.97
C GLU A 126 -8.90 5.54 -3.84
N ARG A 127 -9.43 5.39 -2.61
CA ARG A 127 -8.67 5.21 -1.38
C ARG A 127 -8.98 3.87 -0.74
N VAL A 128 -7.94 3.10 -0.48
CA VAL A 128 -8.05 1.90 0.37
C VAL A 128 -7.92 2.33 1.81
N GLU A 129 -8.94 2.02 2.58
CA GLU A 129 -9.06 2.40 3.98
C GLU A 129 -9.20 1.17 4.88
N GLN A 130 -8.53 1.22 6.03
CA GLN A 130 -8.73 0.30 7.14
C GLN A 130 -9.63 0.99 8.18
N LEU A 131 -10.67 0.30 8.59
CA LEU A 131 -11.57 0.73 9.65
C LEU A 131 -11.31 -0.11 10.91
N ILE A 132 -11.17 0.55 12.04
CA ILE A 132 -10.97 -0.10 13.34
C ILE A 132 -12.05 0.37 14.30
N TRP A 133 -12.87 -0.56 14.80
CA TRP A 133 -13.88 -0.26 15.81
C TRP A 133 -13.29 -0.37 17.21
N PRO A 134 -13.59 0.57 18.11
CA PRO A 134 -13.04 0.59 19.46
C PRO A 134 -13.50 -0.59 20.32
N ALA A 135 -14.60 -1.23 19.92
CA ALA A 135 -15.15 -2.43 20.58
C ALA A 135 -15.63 -3.45 19.55
N THR A 136 -15.59 -4.73 19.91
CA THR A 136 -16.10 -5.82 19.06
C THR A 136 -17.62 -5.77 18.92
N ASP A 137 -18.33 -5.37 19.98
CA ASP A 137 -19.78 -5.22 19.98
C ASP A 137 -20.11 -3.74 19.72
N ALA A 138 -20.58 -3.45 18.51
CA ALA A 138 -20.88 -2.08 18.10
C ALA A 138 -22.21 -1.61 18.73
N ALA A 139 -22.14 -0.52 19.48
CA ALA A 139 -23.35 0.25 19.78
C ALA A 139 -23.90 0.91 18.49
N PRO A 140 -25.20 1.21 18.39
CA PRO A 140 -25.82 1.73 17.16
C PRO A 140 -25.20 2.98 16.53
N ARG A 141 -24.29 3.66 17.23
CA ARG A 141 -23.58 4.87 16.78
C ARG A 141 -22.07 4.79 16.93
N THR A 142 -21.50 3.60 17.02
CA THR A 142 -20.03 3.44 17.12
C THR A 142 -19.39 3.82 15.81
N ILE A 143 -18.58 4.90 15.83
CA ILE A 143 -17.82 5.37 14.67
C ILE A 143 -16.44 4.68 14.70
N PRO A 144 -16.04 4.01 13.61
CA PRO A 144 -14.71 3.43 13.53
C PRO A 144 -13.63 4.52 13.31
N THR A 145 -12.43 4.23 13.77
CA THR A 145 -11.24 4.98 13.32
C THR A 145 -10.91 4.57 11.89
N VAL A 146 -10.75 5.53 11.00
CA VAL A 146 -10.42 5.31 9.59
C VAL A 146 -8.94 5.62 9.38
N ASN A 147 -8.19 4.64 8.90
CA ASN A 147 -6.79 4.77 8.52
C ASN A 147 -6.66 4.67 7.01
N LEU A 148 -6.15 5.70 6.37
CA LEU A 148 -5.82 5.66 4.95
C LEU A 148 -4.58 4.79 4.76
N LEU A 149 -4.69 3.77 3.91
CA LEU A 149 -3.58 2.85 3.60
C LEU A 149 -2.93 3.14 2.26
N MET A 150 -3.74 3.46 1.25
CA MET A 150 -3.25 3.70 -0.11
C MET A 150 -4.21 4.59 -0.89
N GLU A 151 -3.70 5.42 -1.79
CA GLU A 151 -4.45 6.23 -2.74
C GLU A 151 -4.21 5.76 -4.18
N ASN A 152 -4.94 6.32 -5.13
CA ASN A 152 -4.84 6.03 -6.57
C ASN A 152 -5.16 4.58 -6.93
N VAL A 153 -6.13 4.00 -6.25
CA VAL A 153 -6.65 2.65 -6.49
C VAL A 153 -7.92 2.73 -7.33
N ALA A 154 -7.97 1.95 -8.41
CA ALA A 154 -9.12 1.88 -9.31
C ALA A 154 -10.17 0.88 -8.81
N ALA A 155 -9.72 -0.29 -8.33
CA ALA A 155 -10.61 -1.34 -7.80
C ALA A 155 -9.91 -2.20 -6.75
N VAL A 156 -10.72 -2.73 -5.84
CA VAL A 156 -10.33 -3.78 -4.88
C VAL A 156 -11.37 -4.86 -4.91
N GLU A 157 -10.94 -6.09 -5.12
CA GLU A 157 -11.80 -7.28 -5.08
C GLU A 157 -11.26 -8.27 -4.06
N PHE A 158 -12.15 -8.87 -3.28
CA PHE A 158 -11.83 -9.96 -2.36
C PHE A 158 -12.56 -11.23 -2.79
N THR A 159 -11.84 -12.36 -2.79
CA THR A 159 -12.41 -13.68 -2.97
C THR A 159 -11.91 -14.62 -1.89
N TYR A 160 -12.71 -15.64 -1.59
CA TYR A 160 -12.59 -16.49 -0.42
C TYR A 160 -12.57 -17.94 -0.84
N LEU A 161 -11.55 -18.68 -0.43
CA LEU A 161 -11.39 -20.10 -0.73
C LEU A 161 -12.04 -20.93 0.37
N ASP A 162 -12.96 -21.82 0.01
CA ASP A 162 -13.51 -22.78 0.95
C ASP A 162 -12.62 -24.03 1.12
N SER A 163 -13.00 -24.96 2.01
CA SER A 163 -12.27 -26.19 2.26
C SER A 163 -12.34 -27.19 1.08
N THR A 164 -13.27 -26.98 0.14
CA THR A 164 -13.42 -27.82 -1.05
C THR A 164 -12.53 -27.36 -2.21
N GLY A 165 -11.87 -26.19 -2.08
CA GLY A 165 -11.07 -25.57 -3.13
C GLY A 165 -11.88 -24.68 -4.06
N THR A 166 -13.10 -24.29 -3.69
CA THR A 166 -13.95 -23.40 -4.50
C THR A 166 -13.81 -21.96 -4.05
N TRP A 167 -13.73 -21.03 -5.01
CA TRP A 167 -13.66 -19.59 -4.76
C TRP A 167 -15.03 -18.94 -4.73
N HIS A 168 -15.26 -18.08 -3.72
CA HIS A 168 -16.50 -17.35 -3.49
C HIS A 168 -16.25 -15.86 -3.39
N SER A 169 -17.22 -15.05 -3.83
CA SER A 169 -17.16 -13.58 -3.76
C SER A 169 -17.73 -12.97 -2.47
N ARG A 170 -18.28 -13.82 -1.58
CA ARG A 170 -18.90 -13.41 -0.31
C ARG A 170 -18.59 -14.41 0.79
N TRP A 171 -18.66 -13.96 2.03
CA TRP A 171 -18.52 -14.78 3.24
C TRP A 171 -19.36 -14.20 4.38
N PRO A 172 -19.99 -14.99 5.27
CA PRO A 172 -20.04 -16.46 5.28
C PRO A 172 -20.88 -17.03 4.13
N LEU A 173 -20.66 -18.31 3.85
CA LEU A 173 -21.48 -19.03 2.86
C LEU A 173 -22.81 -19.42 3.50
N PRO A 174 -23.94 -19.32 2.78
CA PRO A 174 -25.20 -19.90 3.20
C PRO A 174 -25.00 -21.42 3.34
N ASP A 175 -25.61 -22.01 4.33
CA ASP A 175 -25.63 -23.44 4.56
C ASP A 175 -24.26 -24.08 4.82
N SER A 176 -23.28 -23.32 5.28
CA SER A 176 -21.95 -23.81 5.64
C SER A 176 -21.64 -23.53 7.11
N ASP A 177 -21.17 -24.56 7.82
CA ASP A 177 -20.68 -24.44 9.19
C ASP A 177 -19.27 -23.82 9.28
N MET A 178 -18.66 -23.47 8.14
CA MET A 178 -17.32 -22.90 8.08
C MET A 178 -17.30 -21.47 8.62
N VAL A 179 -16.59 -21.25 9.70
CA VAL A 179 -16.44 -19.93 10.31
C VAL A 179 -15.51 -19.05 9.49
N PHE A 180 -14.42 -19.61 8.99
CA PHE A 180 -13.41 -18.91 8.20
C PHE A 180 -13.12 -19.61 6.87
N PRO A 181 -12.78 -18.87 5.81
CA PRO A 181 -12.25 -19.45 4.58
C PRO A 181 -10.84 -20.02 4.82
N ALA A 182 -10.39 -20.93 3.96
CA ALA A 182 -9.02 -21.43 3.98
C ALA A 182 -8.01 -20.37 3.55
N ALA A 183 -8.42 -19.49 2.63
CA ALA A 183 -7.61 -18.38 2.15
C ALA A 183 -8.48 -17.20 1.71
N VAL A 184 -7.89 -16.02 1.74
CA VAL A 184 -8.44 -14.78 1.17
C VAL A 184 -7.52 -14.34 0.04
N GLN A 185 -8.08 -14.05 -1.12
CA GLN A 185 -7.36 -13.43 -2.22
C GLN A 185 -7.82 -11.98 -2.34
N MET A 186 -6.88 -11.07 -2.46
CA MET A 186 -7.11 -9.66 -2.78
C MET A 186 -6.56 -9.37 -4.16
N VAL A 187 -7.38 -8.78 -5.01
CA VAL A 187 -6.98 -8.20 -6.29
C VAL A 187 -7.03 -6.70 -6.16
N LEU A 188 -5.93 -6.04 -6.47
CA LEU A 188 -5.74 -4.60 -6.39
C LEU A 188 -5.45 -4.07 -7.79
N ASP A 189 -6.34 -3.26 -8.32
CA ASP A 189 -6.16 -2.55 -9.60
C ASP A 189 -5.73 -1.10 -9.30
N LEU A 190 -4.55 -0.71 -9.77
CA LEU A 190 -4.05 0.65 -9.63
C LEU A 190 -4.53 1.53 -10.80
N LYS A 191 -4.68 2.84 -10.56
CA LYS A 191 -5.00 3.80 -11.62
C LYS A 191 -3.93 3.91 -12.70
N SER A 192 -2.69 3.58 -12.35
CA SER A 192 -1.57 3.49 -13.29
C SER A 192 -1.64 2.27 -14.22
N GLY A 193 -2.62 1.37 -14.02
CA GLY A 193 -2.93 0.24 -14.90
C GLY A 193 -2.40 -1.11 -14.43
N GLU A 194 -1.65 -1.17 -13.35
CA GLU A 194 -1.16 -2.45 -12.81
C GLU A 194 -2.26 -3.17 -12.05
N ARG A 195 -2.35 -4.48 -12.26
CA ARG A 195 -3.21 -5.41 -11.53
C ARG A 195 -2.34 -6.35 -10.69
N ILE A 196 -2.55 -6.34 -9.39
CA ILE A 196 -1.75 -7.09 -8.42
C ILE A 196 -2.68 -8.05 -7.67
N THR A 197 -2.32 -9.32 -7.65
CA THR A 197 -3.07 -10.35 -6.93
C THR A 197 -2.22 -10.88 -5.78
N ARG A 198 -2.78 -10.90 -4.57
CA ARG A 198 -2.14 -11.48 -3.38
C ARG A 198 -3.06 -12.48 -2.72
N LEU A 199 -2.49 -13.63 -2.36
CA LEU A 199 -3.16 -14.69 -1.63
C LEU A 199 -2.68 -14.69 -0.17
N PHE A 200 -3.63 -14.77 0.76
CA PHE A 200 -3.40 -14.85 2.19
C PHE A 200 -3.99 -16.17 2.70
N ALA A 201 -3.14 -17.10 3.11
CA ALA A 201 -3.60 -18.30 3.80
C ALA A 201 -4.04 -17.93 5.23
N LEU A 202 -5.18 -18.40 5.66
CA LEU A 202 -5.67 -18.15 7.00
C LEU A 202 -5.19 -19.24 7.97
N PRO A 203 -4.97 -18.90 9.25
CA PRO A 203 -4.66 -19.89 10.26
C PRO A 203 -5.84 -20.87 10.42
N ALA A 204 -5.54 -22.16 10.56
CA ALA A 204 -6.54 -23.16 10.90
C ALA A 204 -7.00 -22.91 12.37
N LEU A 205 -8.03 -22.09 12.53
CA LEU A 205 -8.65 -21.85 13.82
C LEU A 205 -9.63 -22.98 14.10
N GLN A 206 -9.31 -23.80 15.11
CA GLN A 206 -10.19 -24.85 15.64
C GLN A 206 -11.29 -24.26 16.51
#